data_a0aa78c4151a35bd5955b96ecc29ab32
#
_entry.id   a0aa78c4151a35bd5955b96ecc29ab32
#
_cell.length_a   1.000
_cell.length_b   1.000
_cell.length_c   1.000
_cell.angle_alpha   90.00
_cell.angle_beta   90.00
_cell.angle_gamma   90.00
#
_symmetry.space_group_name_H-M   'P 1'
#
loop_
_entity.id
_entity.type
_entity.pdbx_description
1 polymer ?
#
loop_
_entity_poly.entity_id
_entity_poly.type
_entity_poly.pdbx_seq_one_letter_code
_entity_poly.pdbx_strand_id
1 'polypeptide(L)'
;VITGVENPSYLALHPSGATVYAVAEQDAGAVTAVALAPDGTYEVLGTHPTGGSGPTHLSVHPSGHWLLSANYSSGSVAVHPIAADGSLGERTDLVTHSSPPPGPGQNGPHAHQIVTAPNGGHVLAVDLGTDTVYTYRLDESAGTLTEVSRAALAPGSGPRHLTFHPGGRFAYLACELDNTTVVCAYDPDSGTLTPGLGQSTGSGTGYPAQLVVTGDGSYAYLANRGPNSLTRYAVEDDGAALRLLDTAPVGGDWPRQLALSPDSSLLFAANQRSSTVTAFRVGSDGSLTPAGDPLPAPVAVCVLPLT
;
A
#
# COMPACT_ATOMS: atom_id res chain seq x y z
N VAL A 1 3.31 16.25 17.51
CA VAL A 1 2.18 16.18 16.56
C VAL A 1 2.49 17.11 15.40
N ILE A 2 2.50 16.59 14.17
CA ILE A 2 2.65 17.38 12.95
C ILE A 2 1.28 17.99 12.63
N THR A 3 1.22 19.29 12.39
CA THR A 3 0.03 20.04 11.98
C THR A 3 0.23 20.59 10.56
N GLY A 4 -0.87 20.98 9.89
CA GLY A 4 -0.82 21.52 8.51
C GLY A 4 -0.92 20.47 7.41
N VAL A 5 -1.20 19.20 7.76
CA VAL A 5 -1.58 18.16 6.80
C VAL A 5 -3.04 17.79 7.05
N GLU A 6 -3.89 17.99 6.07
CA GLU A 6 -5.34 17.73 6.20
C GLU A 6 -5.67 16.30 5.79
N ASN A 7 -6.49 15.59 6.58
CA ASN A 7 -6.90 14.19 6.34
C ASN A 7 -5.76 13.26 5.86
N PRO A 8 -4.62 13.16 6.59
CA PRO A 8 -3.54 12.29 6.17
C PRO A 8 -3.96 10.83 6.36
N SER A 9 -4.07 10.08 5.25
CA SER A 9 -4.53 8.67 5.30
C SER A 9 -3.47 7.66 4.91
N TYR A 10 -2.37 8.09 4.29
CA TYR A 10 -1.21 7.26 4.01
C TYR A 10 0.09 8.04 4.07
N LEU A 11 1.17 7.36 4.47
CA LEU A 11 2.50 7.93 4.66
C LEU A 11 3.54 7.10 3.89
N ALA A 12 4.56 7.78 3.34
CA ALA A 12 5.76 7.13 2.82
C ALA A 12 7.02 7.88 3.25
N LEU A 13 8.08 7.13 3.55
CA LEU A 13 9.37 7.67 3.91
C LEU A 13 10.24 7.79 2.66
N HIS A 14 10.94 8.91 2.52
CA HIS A 14 12.00 9.04 1.52
C HIS A 14 13.14 8.04 1.81
N PRO A 15 13.81 7.46 0.81
CA PRO A 15 14.93 6.54 1.02
C PRO A 15 16.06 7.08 1.90
N SER A 16 16.24 8.41 1.97
CA SER A 16 17.22 9.05 2.88
C SER A 16 16.83 9.01 4.35
N GLY A 17 15.56 8.68 4.67
CA GLY A 17 15.02 8.73 6.02
C GLY A 17 14.71 10.15 6.56
N ALA A 18 15.00 11.21 5.79
CA ALA A 18 14.88 12.59 6.26
C ALA A 18 13.54 13.27 5.95
N THR A 19 12.71 12.71 5.06
CA THR A 19 11.45 13.32 4.64
C THR A 19 10.33 12.28 4.63
N VAL A 20 9.18 12.64 5.20
CA VAL A 20 7.93 11.87 5.12
C VAL A 20 6.97 12.59 4.20
N TYR A 21 6.31 11.83 3.34
CA TYR A 21 5.23 12.31 2.48
C TYR A 21 3.90 11.77 2.97
N ALA A 22 2.88 12.61 2.89
CA ALA A 22 1.51 12.26 3.28
C ALA A 22 0.54 12.61 2.15
N VAL A 23 -0.47 11.77 1.91
CA VAL A 23 -1.64 12.17 1.12
C VAL A 23 -2.58 13.01 1.97
N ALA A 24 -3.29 13.94 1.34
CA ALA A 24 -4.48 14.61 1.90
C ALA A 24 -5.71 14.03 1.19
N GLU A 25 -6.40 13.08 1.84
CA GLU A 25 -7.55 12.35 1.28
C GLU A 25 -8.80 13.25 1.29
N GLN A 26 -8.88 14.12 0.27
CA GLN A 26 -9.93 15.13 0.09
C GLN A 26 -10.39 15.17 -1.38
N ASP A 27 -11.51 15.84 -1.64
CA ASP A 27 -12.01 16.05 -3.01
C ASP A 27 -10.97 16.82 -3.86
N ALA A 28 -10.33 17.84 -3.31
CA ALA A 28 -9.14 18.46 -3.88
C ALA A 28 -7.91 17.74 -3.35
N GLY A 29 -7.60 16.56 -3.92
CA GLY A 29 -6.52 15.70 -3.46
C GLY A 29 -5.16 16.37 -3.53
N ALA A 30 -4.35 16.16 -2.48
CA ALA A 30 -3.01 16.73 -2.40
C ALA A 30 -1.99 15.75 -1.78
N VAL A 31 -0.72 16.06 -1.95
CA VAL A 31 0.43 15.42 -1.28
C VAL A 31 1.25 16.48 -0.57
N THR A 32 1.70 16.18 0.65
CA THR A 32 2.49 17.09 1.50
C THR A 32 3.82 16.46 1.83
N ALA A 33 4.90 17.23 1.73
CA ALA A 33 6.23 16.85 2.17
C ALA A 33 6.55 17.44 3.53
N VAL A 34 7.13 16.63 4.43
CA VAL A 34 7.52 17.01 5.79
C VAL A 34 8.95 16.56 6.05
N ALA A 35 9.86 17.49 6.23
CA ALA A 35 11.22 17.19 6.69
C ALA A 35 11.24 16.79 8.16
N LEU A 36 12.03 15.78 8.50
CA LEU A 36 12.24 15.30 9.86
C LEU A 36 13.70 15.58 10.27
N ALA A 37 13.87 16.28 11.37
CA ALA A 37 15.20 16.49 11.93
C ALA A 37 15.54 15.42 12.98
N PRO A 38 16.84 15.11 13.20
CA PRO A 38 17.27 14.10 14.18
C PRO A 38 16.87 14.41 15.62
N ASP A 39 16.61 15.67 15.95
CA ASP A 39 16.14 16.12 17.28
C ASP A 39 14.64 15.96 17.48
N GLY A 40 13.91 15.40 16.48
CA GLY A 40 12.46 15.19 16.49
C GLY A 40 11.65 16.42 16.08
N THR A 41 12.30 17.51 15.68
CA THR A 41 11.61 18.65 15.07
C THR A 41 11.22 18.33 13.63
N TYR A 42 10.26 19.07 13.07
CA TYR A 42 9.79 18.85 11.70
C TYR A 42 9.51 20.20 11.01
N GLU A 43 9.56 20.19 9.70
CA GLU A 43 9.20 21.31 8.84
C GLU A 43 8.29 20.84 7.70
N VAL A 44 7.17 21.54 7.48
CA VAL A 44 6.31 21.29 6.31
C VAL A 44 6.94 22.01 5.11
N LEU A 45 7.47 21.24 4.17
CA LEU A 45 8.17 21.79 3.00
C LEU A 45 7.22 22.29 1.90
N GLY A 46 5.96 21.84 1.93
CA GLY A 46 4.95 22.27 0.97
C GLY A 46 3.90 21.20 0.70
N THR A 47 2.82 21.67 0.06
CA THR A 47 1.68 20.82 -0.35
C THR A 47 1.39 21.06 -1.82
N HIS A 48 1.24 20.00 -2.61
CA HIS A 48 0.98 20.07 -4.05
C HIS A 48 -0.28 19.27 -4.41
N PRO A 49 -1.13 19.79 -5.35
CA PRO A 49 -2.32 19.08 -5.77
C PRO A 49 -1.97 17.84 -6.60
N THR A 50 -2.62 16.70 -6.31
CA THR A 50 -2.48 15.49 -7.14
C THR A 50 -3.19 15.63 -8.49
N GLY A 51 -4.13 16.58 -8.60
CA GLY A 51 -5.00 16.74 -9.77
C GLY A 51 -6.12 15.74 -9.87
N GLY A 52 -6.21 14.83 -8.89
CA GLY A 52 -7.32 13.90 -8.69
C GLY A 52 -8.01 14.14 -7.36
N SER A 53 -8.93 13.25 -7.02
CA SER A 53 -9.77 13.33 -5.84
C SER A 53 -9.58 12.07 -4.97
N GLY A 54 -9.57 12.25 -3.64
CA GLY A 54 -9.44 11.19 -2.66
C GLY A 54 -8.15 10.36 -2.78
N PRO A 55 -6.94 10.97 -2.74
CA PRO A 55 -5.71 10.18 -2.74
C PRO A 55 -5.63 9.32 -1.48
N THR A 56 -5.49 8.00 -1.64
CA THR A 56 -5.48 7.01 -0.55
C THR A 56 -4.14 6.33 -0.35
N HIS A 57 -3.22 6.48 -1.31
CA HIS A 57 -1.91 5.86 -1.25
C HIS A 57 -0.87 6.72 -1.96
N LEU A 58 0.36 6.65 -1.47
CA LEU A 58 1.53 7.19 -2.15
C LEU A 58 2.75 6.29 -1.91
N SER A 59 3.73 6.37 -2.80
CA SER A 59 5.02 5.73 -2.63
C SER A 59 6.13 6.60 -3.23
N VAL A 60 7.34 6.48 -2.67
CA VAL A 60 8.54 7.09 -3.25
C VAL A 60 9.18 6.07 -4.17
N HIS A 61 9.50 6.48 -5.40
CA HIS A 61 10.29 5.67 -6.31
C HIS A 61 11.67 5.39 -5.69
N PRO A 62 12.27 4.20 -5.86
CA PRO A 62 13.55 3.85 -5.24
C PRO A 62 14.72 4.79 -5.57
N SER A 63 14.66 5.51 -6.70
CA SER A 63 15.64 6.56 -7.04
C SER A 63 15.62 7.75 -6.07
N GLY A 64 14.56 7.92 -5.28
CA GLY A 64 14.35 9.09 -4.43
C GLY A 64 13.92 10.37 -5.16
N HIS A 65 13.77 10.34 -6.48
CA HIS A 65 13.48 11.55 -7.27
C HIS A 65 12.00 11.75 -7.61
N TRP A 66 11.14 10.73 -7.33
CA TRP A 66 9.75 10.75 -7.75
C TRP A 66 8.83 10.27 -6.64
N LEU A 67 7.76 11.04 -6.40
CA LEU A 67 6.62 10.65 -5.60
C LEU A 67 5.47 10.24 -6.52
N LEU A 68 4.91 9.08 -6.24
CA LEU A 68 3.79 8.49 -6.96
C LEU A 68 2.57 8.49 -6.03
N SER A 69 1.39 8.89 -6.50
CA SER A 69 0.16 8.86 -5.70
C SER A 69 -1.01 8.25 -6.47
N ALA A 70 -1.91 7.56 -5.73
CA ALA A 70 -3.12 6.96 -6.26
C ALA A 70 -4.34 7.68 -5.70
N ASN A 71 -5.17 8.23 -6.59
CA ASN A 71 -6.39 8.97 -6.29
C ASN A 71 -7.60 8.05 -6.44
N TYR A 72 -8.14 7.59 -5.32
CA TYR A 72 -9.22 6.61 -5.27
C TYR A 72 -10.51 7.12 -5.91
N SER A 73 -10.96 8.30 -5.49
CA SER A 73 -12.26 8.80 -5.92
C SER A 73 -12.32 9.20 -7.39
N SER A 74 -11.20 9.61 -7.99
CA SER A 74 -11.11 9.95 -9.41
C SER A 74 -10.55 8.84 -10.29
N GLY A 75 -10.09 7.71 -9.73
CA GLY A 75 -9.53 6.60 -10.47
C GLY A 75 -8.30 7.00 -11.28
N SER A 76 -7.36 7.73 -10.69
CA SER A 76 -6.18 8.23 -11.39
C SER A 76 -4.91 8.07 -10.57
N VAL A 77 -3.76 8.14 -11.23
CA VAL A 77 -2.44 8.14 -10.58
C VAL A 77 -1.65 9.35 -11.03
N ALA A 78 -0.84 9.91 -10.11
CA ALA A 78 -0.09 11.14 -10.37
C ALA A 78 1.39 10.98 -10.01
N VAL A 79 2.24 11.79 -10.65
CA VAL A 79 3.70 11.83 -10.46
C VAL A 79 4.14 13.23 -10.09
N HIS A 80 4.96 13.35 -9.05
CA HIS A 80 5.59 14.60 -8.62
C HIS A 80 7.10 14.41 -8.52
N PRO A 81 7.92 15.36 -8.98
CA PRO A 81 9.36 15.33 -8.75
C PRO A 81 9.67 15.66 -7.28
N ILE A 82 10.71 15.02 -6.75
CA ILE A 82 11.28 15.29 -5.43
C ILE A 82 12.61 16.02 -5.63
N ALA A 83 12.74 17.19 -5.05
CA ALA A 83 13.98 17.96 -5.04
C ALA A 83 15.02 17.42 -4.03
N ALA A 84 16.25 17.86 -4.12
CA ALA A 84 17.33 17.39 -3.26
C ALA A 84 17.13 17.68 -1.76
N ASP A 85 16.31 18.66 -1.41
CA ASP A 85 15.90 18.99 -0.04
C ASP A 85 14.68 18.20 0.45
N GLY A 86 14.12 17.33 -0.39
CA GLY A 86 12.94 16.54 -0.11
C GLY A 86 11.61 17.25 -0.43
N SER A 87 11.64 18.51 -0.85
CA SER A 87 10.42 19.22 -1.27
C SER A 87 9.87 18.65 -2.58
N LEU A 88 8.55 18.84 -2.80
CA LEU A 88 7.90 18.41 -4.04
C LEU A 88 7.85 19.53 -5.05
N GLY A 89 8.00 19.18 -6.34
CA GLY A 89 7.68 20.07 -7.43
C GLY A 89 6.24 19.89 -7.93
N GLU A 90 5.89 20.68 -8.95
CA GLU A 90 4.61 20.57 -9.62
C GLU A 90 4.44 19.19 -10.25
N ARG A 91 3.18 18.69 -10.27
CA ARG A 91 2.85 17.42 -10.88
C ARG A 91 3.27 17.37 -12.36
N THR A 92 4.02 16.32 -12.72
CA THR A 92 4.50 16.11 -14.10
C THR A 92 3.58 15.24 -14.93
N ASP A 93 2.80 14.35 -14.28
CA ASP A 93 1.86 13.46 -14.96
C ASP A 93 0.61 13.16 -14.15
N LEU A 94 -0.48 12.89 -14.86
CA LEU A 94 -1.76 12.40 -14.31
C LEU A 94 -2.38 11.42 -15.30
N VAL A 95 -2.35 10.14 -14.95
CA VAL A 95 -2.96 9.08 -15.78
C VAL A 95 -4.31 8.69 -15.16
N THR A 96 -5.38 8.84 -15.95
CA THR A 96 -6.72 8.42 -15.55
C THR A 96 -7.00 7.01 -16.07
N HIS A 97 -7.40 6.10 -15.17
CA HIS A 97 -7.76 4.75 -15.56
C HIS A 97 -9.07 4.73 -16.33
N SER A 98 -9.20 3.81 -17.28
CA SER A 98 -10.43 3.57 -18.01
C SER A 98 -11.09 2.28 -17.50
N SER A 99 -12.38 2.35 -17.20
CA SER A 99 -13.13 1.21 -16.69
C SER A 99 -13.60 0.27 -17.81
N PRO A 100 -13.34 -1.05 -17.72
CA PRO A 100 -14.24 -2.02 -18.31
C PRO A 100 -15.61 -1.98 -17.59
N PRO A 101 -16.65 -2.68 -18.07
CA PRO A 101 -17.91 -2.79 -17.32
C PRO A 101 -17.62 -3.24 -15.89
N PRO A 102 -18.09 -2.51 -14.87
CA PRO A 102 -17.78 -2.83 -13.48
C PRO A 102 -18.42 -4.15 -13.04
N GLY A 103 -17.75 -4.84 -12.14
CA GLY A 103 -18.28 -5.99 -11.43
C GLY A 103 -19.27 -5.58 -10.32
N PRO A 104 -19.81 -6.55 -9.58
CA PRO A 104 -20.68 -6.26 -8.44
C PRO A 104 -19.99 -5.35 -7.39
N GLY A 105 -20.68 -4.29 -6.99
CA GLY A 105 -20.18 -3.34 -5.98
C GLY A 105 -19.21 -2.28 -6.51
N GLN A 106 -18.98 -2.24 -7.81
CA GLN A 106 -18.09 -1.28 -8.48
C GLN A 106 -18.90 -0.29 -9.33
N ASN A 107 -18.43 0.96 -9.42
CA ASN A 107 -19.14 2.04 -10.13
C ASN A 107 -18.21 2.88 -11.01
N GLY A 108 -16.98 2.46 -11.19
CA GLY A 108 -15.96 3.13 -11.98
C GLY A 108 -14.54 2.87 -11.47
N PRO A 109 -13.51 3.48 -12.06
CA PRO A 109 -12.13 3.35 -11.59
C PRO A 109 -11.95 3.89 -10.17
N HIS A 110 -11.19 3.15 -9.36
CA HIS A 110 -10.80 3.49 -7.99
C HIS A 110 -9.36 3.05 -7.75
N ALA A 111 -8.39 3.87 -8.22
CA ALA A 111 -6.97 3.60 -7.99
C ALA A 111 -6.66 3.65 -6.48
N HIS A 112 -6.41 2.48 -5.87
CA HIS A 112 -6.24 2.39 -4.44
C HIS A 112 -4.79 2.37 -3.99
N GLN A 113 -3.88 1.85 -4.83
CA GLN A 113 -2.47 1.76 -4.49
C GLN A 113 -1.60 2.02 -5.72
N ILE A 114 -0.40 2.58 -5.50
CA ILE A 114 0.66 2.69 -6.49
C ILE A 114 2.00 2.34 -5.84
N VAL A 115 2.74 1.41 -6.41
CA VAL A 115 4.02 0.91 -5.89
C VAL A 115 5.01 0.67 -7.01
N THR A 116 6.30 0.78 -6.71
CA THR A 116 7.37 0.41 -7.64
C THR A 116 7.79 -1.04 -7.40
N ALA A 117 8.01 -1.79 -8.47
CA ALA A 117 8.56 -3.14 -8.41
C ALA A 117 9.96 -3.14 -7.78
N PRO A 118 10.39 -4.23 -7.10
CA PRO A 118 11.65 -4.26 -6.34
C PRO A 118 12.90 -3.91 -7.16
N ASN A 119 12.89 -4.19 -8.46
CA ASN A 119 13.99 -3.85 -9.38
C ASN A 119 13.99 -2.39 -9.86
N GLY A 120 12.98 -1.58 -9.48
CA GLY A 120 12.81 -0.20 -9.93
C GLY A 120 12.31 -0.04 -11.38
N GLY A 121 12.19 -1.12 -12.15
CA GLY A 121 11.91 -1.04 -13.60
C GLY A 121 10.47 -0.69 -13.96
N HIS A 122 9.52 -0.98 -13.07
CA HIS A 122 8.10 -0.77 -13.34
C HIS A 122 7.36 -0.23 -12.12
N VAL A 123 6.30 0.52 -12.39
CA VAL A 123 5.35 1.03 -11.40
C VAL A 123 4.01 0.33 -11.60
N LEU A 124 3.46 -0.23 -10.53
CA LEU A 124 2.17 -0.93 -10.57
C LEU A 124 1.11 -0.11 -9.82
N ALA A 125 -0.03 0.12 -10.47
CA ALA A 125 -1.19 0.75 -9.87
C ALA A 125 -2.33 -0.26 -9.75
N VAL A 126 -2.81 -0.46 -8.52
CA VAL A 126 -3.91 -1.37 -8.21
C VAL A 126 -5.22 -0.58 -8.22
N ASP A 127 -6.15 -0.98 -9.07
CA ASP A 127 -7.45 -0.31 -9.21
C ASP A 127 -8.59 -1.24 -8.79
N LEU A 128 -9.18 -0.92 -7.65
CA LEU A 128 -10.28 -1.67 -7.03
C LEU A 128 -11.54 -1.62 -7.89
N GLY A 129 -11.78 -0.50 -8.55
CA GLY A 129 -13.00 -0.27 -9.30
C GLY A 129 -13.01 -0.88 -10.70
N THR A 130 -11.83 -1.24 -11.24
CA THR A 130 -11.71 -1.86 -12.56
C THR A 130 -11.26 -3.32 -12.52
N ASP A 131 -11.09 -3.92 -11.34
CA ASP A 131 -10.54 -5.26 -11.16
C ASP A 131 -9.21 -5.45 -11.91
N THR A 132 -8.36 -4.42 -11.89
CA THR A 132 -7.16 -4.38 -12.74
C THR A 132 -5.93 -3.90 -11.96
N VAL A 133 -4.79 -4.50 -12.26
CA VAL A 133 -3.49 -3.92 -11.93
C VAL A 133 -2.87 -3.41 -13.22
N TYR A 134 -2.63 -2.11 -13.28
CA TYR A 134 -1.95 -1.45 -14.39
C TYR A 134 -0.45 -1.42 -14.11
N THR A 135 0.36 -1.75 -15.10
CA THR A 135 1.82 -1.66 -15.02
C THR A 135 2.32 -0.57 -15.96
N TYR A 136 3.15 0.29 -15.43
CA TYR A 136 3.75 1.43 -16.14
C TYR A 136 5.26 1.36 -16.11
N ARG A 137 5.88 1.98 -17.11
CA ARG A 137 7.28 2.42 -17.07
C ARG A 137 7.30 3.90 -16.74
N LEU A 138 8.09 4.29 -15.75
CA LEU A 138 8.38 5.69 -15.45
C LEU A 138 9.54 6.18 -16.32
N ASP A 139 9.32 7.25 -17.08
CA ASP A 139 10.42 8.01 -17.67
C ASP A 139 10.97 8.95 -16.59
N GLU A 140 12.09 8.58 -16.00
CA GLU A 140 12.73 9.35 -14.93
C GLU A 140 13.31 10.69 -15.40
N SER A 141 13.40 10.95 -16.69
CA SER A 141 13.84 12.25 -17.23
C SER A 141 12.70 13.26 -17.34
N ALA A 142 11.47 12.77 -17.56
CA ALA A 142 10.28 13.60 -17.78
C ALA A 142 9.27 13.49 -16.63
N GLY A 143 9.34 12.46 -15.81
CA GLY A 143 8.37 12.15 -14.76
C GLY A 143 7.02 11.73 -15.33
N THR A 144 7.01 10.95 -16.42
CA THR A 144 5.78 10.50 -17.08
C THR A 144 5.65 8.98 -17.05
N LEU A 145 4.42 8.49 -16.97
CA LEU A 145 4.08 7.08 -16.93
C LEU A 145 3.60 6.60 -18.30
N THR A 146 4.21 5.54 -18.81
CA THR A 146 3.74 4.86 -20.02
C THR A 146 3.27 3.47 -19.66
N GLU A 147 2.00 3.14 -19.92
CA GLU A 147 1.44 1.84 -19.68
C GLU A 147 2.14 0.77 -20.54
N VAL A 148 2.56 -0.34 -19.90
CA VAL A 148 3.23 -1.45 -20.58
C VAL A 148 2.42 -2.74 -20.51
N SER A 149 1.63 -2.95 -19.46
CA SER A 149 0.75 -4.11 -19.35
C SER A 149 -0.44 -3.84 -18.43
N ARG A 150 -1.44 -4.74 -18.49
CA ARG A 150 -2.58 -4.80 -17.57
C ARG A 150 -2.81 -6.24 -17.15
N ALA A 151 -3.10 -6.43 -15.88
CA ALA A 151 -3.51 -7.71 -15.33
C ALA A 151 -4.97 -7.60 -14.85
N ALA A 152 -5.88 -8.29 -15.52
CA ALA A 152 -7.28 -8.35 -15.10
C ALA A 152 -7.47 -9.45 -14.06
N LEU A 153 -8.23 -9.17 -13.01
CA LEU A 153 -8.68 -10.12 -12.01
C LEU A 153 -10.11 -10.58 -12.31
N ALA A 154 -10.61 -11.50 -11.48
CA ALA A 154 -12.01 -11.94 -11.58
C ALA A 154 -12.96 -10.75 -11.35
N PRO A 155 -14.04 -10.61 -12.12
CA PRO A 155 -15.01 -9.53 -11.96
C PRO A 155 -15.58 -9.49 -10.54
N GLY A 156 -15.52 -8.33 -9.89
CA GLY A 156 -15.99 -8.11 -8.53
C GLY A 156 -14.99 -8.47 -7.44
N SER A 157 -13.73 -8.78 -7.76
CA SER A 157 -12.70 -9.08 -6.75
C SER A 157 -12.26 -7.84 -5.98
N GLY A 158 -12.22 -6.68 -6.62
CA GLY A 158 -11.82 -5.42 -5.98
C GLY A 158 -10.40 -5.45 -5.40
N PRO A 159 -9.35 -5.58 -6.23
CA PRO A 159 -7.98 -5.58 -5.76
C PRO A 159 -7.66 -4.25 -5.08
N ARG A 160 -7.06 -4.32 -3.90
CA ARG A 160 -6.85 -3.14 -3.06
C ARG A 160 -5.37 -2.82 -2.87
N HIS A 161 -4.62 -3.77 -2.37
CA HIS A 161 -3.18 -3.64 -2.07
C HIS A 161 -2.40 -4.83 -2.63
N LEU A 162 -1.26 -4.52 -3.23
CA LEU A 162 -0.27 -5.46 -3.74
C LEU A 162 1.01 -5.32 -2.90
N THR A 163 1.60 -6.45 -2.53
CA THR A 163 2.91 -6.50 -1.88
C THR A 163 3.78 -7.49 -2.60
N PHE A 164 4.98 -7.07 -3.01
CA PHE A 164 5.95 -7.96 -3.62
C PHE A 164 6.59 -8.89 -2.58
N HIS A 165 6.80 -10.15 -2.97
CA HIS A 165 7.75 -11.01 -2.30
C HIS A 165 9.18 -10.46 -2.49
N PRO A 166 10.07 -10.53 -1.47
CA PRO A 166 11.44 -10.00 -1.57
C PRO A 166 12.24 -10.54 -2.78
N GLY A 167 11.94 -11.76 -3.23
CA GLY A 167 12.54 -12.35 -4.44
C GLY A 167 12.14 -11.68 -5.76
N GLY A 168 11.17 -10.77 -5.76
CA GLY A 168 10.80 -9.92 -6.90
C GLY A 168 10.08 -10.62 -8.06
N ARG A 169 9.81 -11.94 -7.96
CA ARG A 169 9.12 -12.71 -9.01
C ARG A 169 7.66 -12.99 -8.71
N PHE A 170 7.21 -12.71 -7.50
CA PHE A 170 5.83 -12.90 -7.07
C PHE A 170 5.35 -11.68 -6.30
N ALA A 171 4.04 -11.45 -6.36
CA ALA A 171 3.35 -10.44 -5.60
C ALA A 171 2.02 -11.00 -5.08
N TYR A 172 1.55 -10.46 -3.97
CA TYR A 172 0.32 -10.87 -3.31
C TYR A 172 -0.66 -9.72 -3.30
N LEU A 173 -1.86 -9.96 -3.82
CA LEU A 173 -2.95 -9.01 -3.86
C LEU A 173 -3.98 -9.31 -2.77
N ALA A 174 -4.33 -8.32 -1.99
CA ALA A 174 -5.51 -8.33 -1.14
C ALA A 174 -6.71 -7.83 -1.96
N CYS A 175 -7.74 -8.65 -2.13
CA CYS A 175 -8.96 -8.33 -2.87
C CYS A 175 -10.10 -8.04 -1.90
N GLU A 176 -10.51 -6.76 -1.85
CA GLU A 176 -11.41 -6.25 -0.81
C GLU A 176 -12.83 -6.75 -0.96
N LEU A 177 -13.35 -6.83 -2.20
CA LEU A 177 -14.79 -7.02 -2.44
C LEU A 177 -15.21 -8.49 -2.41
N ASP A 178 -14.33 -9.42 -2.81
CA ASP A 178 -14.60 -10.86 -2.75
C ASP A 178 -13.94 -11.57 -1.57
N ASN A 179 -13.22 -10.81 -0.72
CA ASN A 179 -12.56 -11.32 0.49
C ASN A 179 -11.52 -12.42 0.20
N THR A 180 -10.70 -12.21 -0.84
CA THR A 180 -9.67 -13.16 -1.24
C THR A 180 -8.26 -12.56 -1.20
N THR A 181 -7.27 -13.44 -1.25
CA THR A 181 -5.86 -13.12 -1.53
C THR A 181 -5.47 -13.83 -2.82
N VAL A 182 -4.77 -13.13 -3.73
CA VAL A 182 -4.32 -13.68 -5.00
C VAL A 182 -2.79 -13.65 -5.06
N VAL A 183 -2.18 -14.81 -5.34
CA VAL A 183 -0.75 -14.88 -5.67
C VAL A 183 -0.60 -14.57 -7.17
N CYS A 184 0.26 -13.62 -7.50
CA CYS A 184 0.54 -13.20 -8.86
C CYS A 184 2.00 -13.52 -9.21
N ALA A 185 2.24 -14.16 -10.33
CA ALA A 185 3.59 -14.22 -10.91
C ALA A 185 3.91 -12.86 -11.56
N TYR A 186 5.15 -12.40 -11.40
CA TYR A 186 5.61 -11.15 -11.96
C TYR A 186 6.88 -11.37 -12.79
N ASP A 187 6.85 -10.90 -14.03
CA ASP A 187 8.00 -10.88 -14.91
C ASP A 187 8.68 -9.49 -14.85
N PRO A 188 9.86 -9.39 -14.24
CA PRO A 188 10.56 -8.11 -14.07
C PRO A 188 11.07 -7.49 -15.36
N ASP A 189 11.23 -8.27 -16.44
CA ASP A 189 11.73 -7.76 -17.73
C ASP A 189 10.62 -7.10 -18.54
N SER A 190 9.44 -7.71 -18.59
CA SER A 190 8.28 -7.19 -19.35
C SER A 190 7.34 -6.33 -18.51
N GLY A 191 7.39 -6.42 -17.17
CA GLY A 191 6.42 -5.82 -16.27
C GLY A 191 5.07 -6.55 -16.25
N THR A 192 5.00 -7.76 -16.80
CA THR A 192 3.76 -8.52 -16.84
C THR A 192 3.46 -9.13 -15.48
N LEU A 193 2.27 -8.83 -14.96
CA LEU A 193 1.71 -9.48 -13.77
C LEU A 193 0.68 -10.52 -14.23
N THR A 194 0.81 -11.76 -13.74
CA THR A 194 -0.11 -12.87 -14.06
C THR A 194 -0.80 -13.33 -12.78
N PRO A 195 -2.06 -12.93 -12.54
CA PRO A 195 -2.81 -13.36 -11.37
C PRO A 195 -3.12 -14.87 -11.42
N GLY A 196 -2.96 -15.52 -10.27
CA GLY A 196 -3.46 -16.87 -10.02
C GLY A 196 -4.92 -16.89 -9.60
N LEU A 197 -5.35 -17.99 -9.01
CA LEU A 197 -6.69 -18.09 -8.44
C LEU A 197 -6.76 -17.39 -7.07
N GLY A 198 -7.90 -16.74 -6.79
CA GLY A 198 -8.19 -16.21 -5.47
C GLY A 198 -8.38 -17.32 -4.44
N GLN A 199 -7.77 -17.16 -3.27
CA GLN A 199 -7.95 -18.04 -2.11
C GLN A 199 -8.60 -17.27 -0.96
N SER A 200 -9.40 -17.96 -0.16
CA SER A 200 -10.05 -17.34 1.01
C SER A 200 -9.02 -16.78 1.98
N THR A 201 -9.32 -15.63 2.57
CA THR A 201 -8.51 -15.04 3.66
C THR A 201 -8.61 -15.83 4.98
N GLY A 202 -9.56 -16.77 5.09
CA GLY A 202 -9.80 -17.52 6.33
C GLY A 202 -10.52 -16.73 7.42
N SER A 203 -10.79 -15.44 7.21
CA SER A 203 -11.35 -14.55 8.24
C SER A 203 -12.89 -14.51 8.28
N GLY A 204 -13.57 -15.29 7.43
CA GLY A 204 -15.02 -15.18 7.23
C GLY A 204 -15.38 -13.98 6.35
N THR A 205 -16.55 -13.37 6.57
CA THR A 205 -16.97 -12.19 5.81
C THR A 205 -16.24 -10.95 6.31
N GLY A 206 -15.55 -10.26 5.41
CA GLY A 206 -14.76 -9.08 5.76
C GLY A 206 -14.26 -8.31 4.54
N TYR A 207 -13.41 -7.33 4.83
CA TYR A 207 -12.81 -6.46 3.83
C TYR A 207 -11.29 -6.49 3.99
N PRO A 208 -10.57 -7.38 3.29
CA PRO A 208 -9.10 -7.39 3.30
C PRO A 208 -8.55 -5.98 3.04
N ALA A 209 -7.54 -5.59 3.82
CA ALA A 209 -6.99 -4.24 3.73
C ALA A 209 -5.60 -4.25 3.13
N GLN A 210 -4.58 -4.54 3.92
CA GLN A 210 -3.20 -4.59 3.47
C GLN A 210 -2.56 -5.91 3.87
N LEU A 211 -1.75 -6.46 2.97
CA LEU A 211 -0.87 -7.58 3.21
C LEU A 211 0.57 -7.07 3.30
N VAL A 212 1.35 -7.61 4.22
CA VAL A 212 2.80 -7.37 4.35
C VAL A 212 3.54 -8.69 4.40
N VAL A 213 4.79 -8.70 3.94
CA VAL A 213 5.66 -9.89 3.88
C VAL A 213 6.90 -9.62 4.71
N THR A 214 7.37 -10.61 5.48
CA THR A 214 8.62 -10.51 6.23
C THR A 214 9.81 -10.33 5.29
N GLY A 215 10.87 -9.65 5.76
CA GLY A 215 12.04 -9.33 4.94
C GLY A 215 12.78 -10.55 4.40
N ASP A 216 12.66 -11.70 5.07
CA ASP A 216 13.19 -13.00 4.61
C ASP A 216 12.25 -13.74 3.64
N GLY A 217 11.04 -13.20 3.40
CA GLY A 217 10.05 -13.79 2.51
C GLY A 217 9.31 -15.00 3.09
N SER A 218 9.50 -15.36 4.35
CA SER A 218 8.98 -16.63 4.90
C SER A 218 7.51 -16.57 5.30
N TYR A 219 7.01 -15.38 5.71
CA TYR A 219 5.64 -15.21 6.22
C TYR A 219 4.99 -13.96 5.63
N ALA A 220 3.66 -14.03 5.52
CA ALA A 220 2.83 -12.88 5.15
C ALA A 220 1.67 -12.71 6.14
N TYR A 221 1.29 -11.44 6.37
CA TYR A 221 0.21 -11.05 7.28
C TYR A 221 -0.78 -10.15 6.55
N LEU A 222 -2.07 -10.47 6.69
CA LEU A 222 -3.16 -9.72 6.07
C LEU A 222 -4.09 -9.16 7.14
N ALA A 223 -4.38 -7.86 7.07
CA ALA A 223 -5.39 -7.22 7.90
C ALA A 223 -6.80 -7.45 7.34
N ASN A 224 -7.74 -7.86 8.19
CA ASN A 224 -9.15 -8.08 7.84
C ASN A 224 -10.04 -7.12 8.63
N ARG A 225 -10.58 -6.11 7.94
CA ARG A 225 -11.58 -5.19 8.49
C ARG A 225 -12.94 -5.89 8.59
N GLY A 226 -13.66 -5.60 9.65
CA GLY A 226 -14.92 -6.27 9.99
C GLY A 226 -14.69 -7.42 10.97
N PRO A 227 -14.05 -8.53 10.59
CA PRO A 227 -13.61 -9.57 11.53
C PRO A 227 -12.57 -9.09 12.55
N ASN A 228 -11.88 -7.97 12.27
CA ASN A 228 -10.87 -7.38 13.15
C ASN A 228 -9.77 -8.37 13.51
N SER A 229 -9.24 -9.04 12.48
CA SER A 229 -8.25 -10.10 12.60
C SER A 229 -7.07 -9.90 11.68
N LEU A 230 -5.99 -10.60 11.98
CA LEU A 230 -4.82 -10.77 11.13
C LEU A 230 -4.81 -12.20 10.61
N THR A 231 -4.81 -12.39 9.29
CA THR A 231 -4.54 -13.70 8.69
C THR A 231 -3.05 -13.88 8.55
N ARG A 232 -2.56 -15.04 8.94
CA ARG A 232 -1.16 -15.44 8.84
C ARG A 232 -0.99 -16.49 7.76
N TYR A 233 -0.02 -16.28 6.88
CA TYR A 233 0.36 -17.24 5.84
C TYR A 233 1.82 -17.65 5.99
N ALA A 234 2.12 -18.93 5.72
CA ALA A 234 3.46 -19.35 5.31
C ALA A 234 3.61 -19.10 3.82
N VAL A 235 4.74 -18.57 3.43
CA VAL A 235 5.13 -18.41 2.04
C VAL A 235 5.92 -19.66 1.62
N GLU A 236 5.50 -20.29 0.54
CA GLU A 236 6.05 -21.56 0.06
C GLU A 236 6.50 -21.42 -1.39
N ASP A 237 7.27 -22.40 -1.87
CA ASP A 237 7.73 -22.49 -3.27
C ASP A 237 8.40 -21.19 -3.77
N ASP A 238 9.34 -20.66 -2.98
CA ASP A 238 10.09 -19.41 -3.29
C ASP A 238 9.19 -18.21 -3.60
N GLY A 239 8.03 -18.13 -2.95
CA GLY A 239 7.04 -17.06 -3.12
C GLY A 239 5.86 -17.42 -4.01
N ALA A 240 5.85 -18.58 -4.67
CA ALA A 240 4.80 -18.95 -5.60
C ALA A 240 3.49 -19.41 -4.92
N ALA A 241 3.51 -19.65 -3.62
CA ALA A 241 2.33 -20.09 -2.88
C ALA A 241 2.21 -19.44 -1.51
N LEU A 242 0.96 -19.21 -1.10
CA LEU A 242 0.60 -18.81 0.26
C LEU A 242 -0.21 -19.93 0.90
N ARG A 243 0.31 -20.53 1.98
CA ARG A 243 -0.45 -21.49 2.78
C ARG A 243 -0.99 -20.80 4.01
N LEU A 244 -2.32 -20.70 4.11
CA LEU A 244 -3.01 -20.16 5.28
C LEU A 244 -2.67 -21.00 6.53
N LEU A 245 -2.19 -20.34 7.56
CA LEU A 245 -1.86 -20.97 8.85
C LEU A 245 -3.03 -20.83 9.82
N ASP A 246 -3.38 -19.60 10.13
CA ASP A 246 -4.46 -19.27 11.07
C ASP A 246 -4.90 -17.80 10.92
N THR A 247 -5.83 -17.40 11.78
CA THR A 247 -6.23 -16.01 12.01
C THR A 247 -6.16 -15.68 13.49
N ALA A 248 -5.64 -14.49 13.83
CA ALA A 248 -5.53 -13.99 15.19
C ALA A 248 -6.28 -12.66 15.36
N PRO A 249 -6.87 -12.36 16.54
CA PRO A 249 -7.45 -11.05 16.80
C PRO A 249 -6.41 -9.94 16.68
N VAL A 250 -6.75 -8.82 16.04
CA VAL A 250 -5.84 -7.66 15.89
C VAL A 250 -5.74 -6.82 17.17
N GLY A 251 -6.62 -7.04 18.15
CA GLY A 251 -6.64 -6.25 19.39
C GLY A 251 -7.15 -4.81 19.22
N GLY A 252 -7.85 -4.53 18.13
CA GLY A 252 -8.46 -3.24 17.82
C GLY A 252 -9.64 -3.41 16.86
N ASP A 253 -10.19 -2.29 16.36
CA ASP A 253 -11.32 -2.29 15.43
C ASP A 253 -10.95 -1.61 14.11
N TRP A 254 -11.24 -2.28 13.00
CA TRP A 254 -11.04 -1.83 11.63
C TRP A 254 -9.57 -1.62 11.26
N PRO A 255 -8.74 -2.69 11.24
CA PRO A 255 -7.33 -2.61 10.88
C PRO A 255 -7.19 -2.23 9.39
N ARG A 256 -6.82 -0.96 9.13
CA ARG A 256 -6.75 -0.42 7.77
C ARG A 256 -5.40 -0.63 7.12
N GLN A 257 -4.31 -0.64 7.91
CA GLN A 257 -2.95 -0.74 7.40
C GLN A 257 -2.08 -1.54 8.37
N LEU A 258 -1.12 -2.27 7.81
CA LEU A 258 -0.07 -2.99 8.52
C LEU A 258 1.30 -2.46 8.15
N ALA A 259 2.23 -2.49 9.09
CA ALA A 259 3.64 -2.28 8.81
C ALA A 259 4.51 -3.22 9.64
N LEU A 260 5.58 -3.75 9.05
CA LEU A 260 6.63 -4.44 9.76
C LEU A 260 7.75 -3.45 10.14
N SER A 261 8.41 -3.68 11.28
CA SER A 261 9.70 -3.04 11.55
C SER A 261 10.73 -3.45 10.49
N PRO A 262 11.79 -2.65 10.24
CA PRO A 262 12.79 -2.96 9.22
C PRO A 262 13.43 -4.34 9.36
N ASP A 263 13.59 -4.83 10.59
CA ASP A 263 14.11 -6.17 10.91
C ASP A 263 13.02 -7.26 10.94
N SER A 264 11.77 -6.90 10.62
CA SER A 264 10.58 -7.77 10.68
C SER A 264 10.29 -8.39 12.05
N SER A 265 10.89 -7.91 13.13
CA SER A 265 10.68 -8.43 14.49
C SER A 265 9.36 -7.97 15.12
N LEU A 266 8.80 -6.86 14.61
CA LEU A 266 7.52 -6.30 15.04
C LEU A 266 6.57 -6.09 13.87
N LEU A 267 5.30 -6.41 14.09
CA LEU A 267 4.18 -6.07 13.20
C LEU A 267 3.28 -5.06 13.91
N PHE A 268 2.97 -3.96 13.22
CA PHE A 268 2.05 -2.92 13.69
C PHE A 268 0.76 -2.95 12.88
N ALA A 269 -0.37 -2.69 13.54
CA ALA A 269 -1.67 -2.53 12.89
C ALA A 269 -2.32 -1.20 13.29
N ALA A 270 -2.65 -0.38 12.30
CA ALA A 270 -3.42 0.85 12.47
C ALA A 270 -4.91 0.53 12.48
N ASN A 271 -5.55 0.67 13.65
CA ASN A 271 -6.95 0.32 13.90
C ASN A 271 -7.80 1.58 13.90
N GLN A 272 -8.42 1.86 12.76
CA GLN A 272 -9.07 3.15 12.49
C GLN A 272 -10.22 3.47 13.44
N ARG A 273 -11.12 2.50 13.71
CA ARG A 273 -12.33 2.74 14.50
C ARG A 273 -12.09 2.71 16.01
N SER A 274 -11.11 1.94 16.48
CA SER A 274 -10.72 1.97 17.89
C SER A 274 -9.73 3.09 18.21
N SER A 275 -9.23 3.83 17.20
CA SER A 275 -8.23 4.90 17.39
C SER A 275 -6.99 4.40 18.14
N THR A 276 -6.46 3.25 17.71
CA THR A 276 -5.29 2.62 18.34
C THR A 276 -4.31 2.08 17.29
N VAL A 277 -3.06 1.96 17.68
CA VAL A 277 -2.07 1.12 16.99
C VAL A 277 -1.76 -0.05 17.93
N THR A 278 -1.95 -1.28 17.44
CA THR A 278 -1.52 -2.50 18.12
C THR A 278 -0.20 -2.99 17.56
N ALA A 279 0.63 -3.58 18.42
CA ALA A 279 1.93 -4.13 18.04
C ALA A 279 2.02 -5.60 18.43
N PHE A 280 2.71 -6.39 17.62
CA PHE A 280 2.94 -7.82 17.83
C PHE A 280 4.43 -8.13 17.61
N ARG A 281 4.97 -9.00 18.46
CA ARG A 281 6.25 -9.66 18.18
C ARG A 281 6.04 -10.75 17.15
N VAL A 282 6.92 -10.79 16.16
CA VAL A 282 6.94 -11.83 15.13
C VAL A 282 7.91 -12.92 15.58
N GLY A 283 7.40 -14.12 15.79
CA GLY A 283 8.22 -15.30 16.13
C GLY A 283 8.94 -15.87 14.91
N SER A 284 9.95 -16.68 15.15
CA SER A 284 10.70 -17.37 14.08
C SER A 284 9.85 -18.36 13.26
N ASP A 285 8.71 -18.77 13.81
CA ASP A 285 7.68 -19.59 13.13
C ASP A 285 6.55 -18.73 12.53
N GLY A 286 6.75 -17.42 12.46
CA GLY A 286 5.77 -16.43 12.00
C GLY A 286 4.62 -16.18 12.98
N SER A 287 4.65 -16.76 14.19
CA SER A 287 3.60 -16.52 15.20
C SER A 287 3.57 -15.06 15.65
N LEU A 288 2.36 -14.58 15.99
CA LEU A 288 2.15 -13.22 16.48
C LEU A 288 1.81 -13.24 17.97
N THR A 289 2.61 -12.52 18.76
CA THR A 289 2.37 -12.33 20.20
C THR A 289 2.21 -10.84 20.50
N PRO A 290 1.14 -10.38 21.17
CA PRO A 290 0.99 -8.96 21.53
C PRO A 290 2.24 -8.38 22.20
N ALA A 291 2.67 -7.20 21.77
CA ALA A 291 3.89 -6.52 22.23
C ALA A 291 3.57 -5.29 23.09
N GLY A 292 2.69 -5.44 24.07
CA GLY A 292 2.24 -4.40 24.97
C GLY A 292 0.78 -4.00 24.75
N ASP A 293 0.35 -2.95 25.46
CA ASP A 293 -0.99 -2.40 25.34
C ASP A 293 -1.15 -1.61 24.03
N PRO A 294 -2.37 -1.53 23.46
CA PRO A 294 -2.64 -0.70 22.28
C PRO A 294 -2.27 0.78 22.54
N LEU A 295 -1.51 1.36 21.62
CA LEU A 295 -1.14 2.78 21.68
C LEU A 295 -2.30 3.66 21.20
N PRO A 296 -2.75 4.66 21.98
CA PRO A 296 -3.77 5.59 21.52
C PRO A 296 -3.28 6.43 20.33
N ALA A 297 -4.01 6.40 19.22
CA ALA A 297 -3.73 7.19 18.02
C ALA A 297 -5.07 7.54 17.35
N PRO A 298 -5.55 8.80 17.48
CA PRO A 298 -6.84 9.18 16.95
C PRO A 298 -6.99 8.85 15.46
N VAL A 299 -8.03 8.09 15.11
CA VAL A 299 -8.34 7.66 13.74
C VAL A 299 -7.11 7.06 13.04
N ALA A 300 -6.40 6.13 13.69
CA ALA A 300 -5.20 5.51 13.14
C ALA A 300 -5.49 4.79 11.82
N VAL A 301 -4.99 5.32 10.72
CA VAL A 301 -5.21 4.79 9.36
C VAL A 301 -3.93 4.30 8.69
N CYS A 302 -2.77 4.77 9.18
CA CYS A 302 -1.45 4.38 8.71
C CYS A 302 -0.46 4.42 9.87
N VAL A 303 0.48 3.50 9.89
CA VAL A 303 1.64 3.48 10.78
C VAL A 303 2.89 3.29 9.93
N LEU A 304 3.90 4.14 10.15
CA LEU A 304 5.17 4.13 9.45
C LEU A 304 6.28 3.98 10.48
N PRO A 305 6.86 2.77 10.67
CA PRO A 305 8.02 2.60 11.52
C PRO A 305 9.21 3.35 10.92
N LEU A 306 9.84 4.19 11.72
CA LEU A 306 11.09 4.85 11.36
C LEU A 306 12.26 3.99 11.88
N THR A 307 13.37 3.99 11.15
CA THR A 307 14.61 3.26 11.51
C THR A 307 15.32 3.87 12.69
#